data_0f0aa25da6907ce32f57065c90450c79
#
_entry.id   0f0aa25da6907ce32f57065c90450c79
#
_cell.length_a   1.000
_cell.length_b   1.000
_cell.length_c   1.000
_cell.angle_alpha   90.00
_cell.angle_beta   90.00
_cell.angle_gamma   90.00
#
_symmetry.space_group_name_H-M   'P 1'
#
loop_
_entity.id
_entity.type
_entity.pdbx_description
1 polymer ?
#
loop_
_entity_poly.entity_id
_entity_poly.type
_entity_poly.pdbx_seq_one_letter_code
_entity_poly.pdbx_strand_id
1 'polypeptide(L)'
;VIVILGPSGSGKTTFLRCISFLEKADEGKWIENGAGIDLHSADKKQIQQLRRKSGFVFQNYNLFANKTVLENVTLGLTVGEGVPRDEAEKRAMEALKKVGMADRVNFYPNALSGGQQQRVGIARAIARNPELILFDEPTSALDPEMVGEVLKVMSELANEGVTMIVVTHELDFAKEAATKVVFMDGGNVIEQGPPEEIFVSPTQERTRQFLSRYLPEFTYNI
;
A
#
# COMPACT_ATOMS: atom_id res chain seq x y z
N VAL A 1 -0.32 1.21 11.27
CA VAL A 1 0.34 0.70 10.03
C VAL A 1 0.82 -0.73 10.26
N ILE A 2 0.46 -1.64 9.36
CA ILE A 2 0.97 -3.02 9.33
C ILE A 2 1.94 -3.13 8.15
N VAL A 3 3.17 -3.58 8.41
CA VAL A 3 4.16 -3.84 7.35
C VAL A 3 4.35 -5.33 7.18
N ILE A 4 4.32 -5.81 5.93
CA ILE A 4 4.56 -7.21 5.57
C ILE A 4 5.91 -7.31 4.87
N LEU A 5 6.82 -8.08 5.47
CA LEU A 5 8.16 -8.36 4.97
C LEU A 5 8.30 -9.82 4.52
N GLY A 6 9.30 -10.09 3.73
CA GLY A 6 9.66 -11.46 3.34
C GLY A 6 10.29 -11.54 1.95
N PRO A 7 10.90 -12.67 1.59
CA PRO A 7 11.55 -12.86 0.31
C PRO A 7 10.56 -12.78 -0.86
N SER A 8 11.07 -12.55 -2.08
CA SER A 8 10.26 -12.63 -3.29
C SER A 8 9.63 -14.02 -3.43
N GLY A 9 8.37 -14.08 -3.87
CA GLY A 9 7.60 -15.32 -3.99
C GLY A 9 7.00 -15.85 -2.68
N SER A 10 7.11 -15.13 -1.54
CA SER A 10 6.53 -15.56 -0.27
C SER A 10 5.02 -15.34 -0.14
N GLY A 11 4.34 -14.88 -1.20
CA GLY A 11 2.88 -14.74 -1.21
C GLY A 11 2.33 -13.37 -0.77
N LYS A 12 3.17 -12.38 -0.43
CA LYS A 12 2.75 -11.06 0.07
C LYS A 12 1.77 -10.33 -0.85
N THR A 13 2.14 -10.18 -2.13
CA THR A 13 1.30 -9.56 -3.17
C THR A 13 -0.01 -10.33 -3.36
N THR A 14 0.04 -11.68 -3.40
CA THR A 14 -1.16 -12.52 -3.50
C THR A 14 -2.08 -12.29 -2.32
N PHE A 15 -1.54 -12.21 -1.11
CA PHE A 15 -2.31 -11.89 0.09
C PHE A 15 -3.02 -10.52 -0.03
N LEU A 16 -2.29 -9.46 -0.42
CA LEU A 16 -2.89 -8.14 -0.62
C LEU A 16 -3.99 -8.17 -1.69
N ARG A 17 -3.78 -8.90 -2.78
CA ARG A 17 -4.75 -9.03 -3.86
C ARG A 17 -6.00 -9.79 -3.44
N CYS A 18 -5.85 -10.82 -2.62
CA CYS A 18 -6.99 -11.55 -2.07
C CYS A 18 -7.84 -10.68 -1.15
N ILE A 19 -7.23 -9.91 -0.23
CA ILE A 19 -8.00 -9.03 0.66
C ILE A 19 -8.64 -7.84 -0.05
N SER A 20 -8.13 -7.44 -1.23
CA SER A 20 -8.72 -6.41 -2.09
C SER A 20 -9.69 -6.96 -3.14
N PHE A 21 -9.90 -8.29 -3.17
CA PHE A 21 -10.67 -9.00 -4.18
C PHE A 21 -10.17 -8.81 -5.63
N LEU A 22 -8.90 -8.46 -5.80
CA LEU A 22 -8.25 -8.48 -7.12
C LEU A 22 -7.94 -9.91 -7.57
N GLU A 23 -7.75 -10.81 -6.60
CA GLU A 23 -7.68 -12.26 -6.78
C GLU A 23 -8.69 -12.94 -5.87
N LYS A 24 -9.14 -14.13 -6.24
CA LYS A 24 -10.08 -14.90 -5.43
C LYS A 24 -9.30 -15.65 -4.34
N ALA A 25 -9.69 -15.45 -3.09
CA ALA A 25 -9.16 -16.22 -1.98
C ALA A 25 -9.79 -17.62 -1.95
N ASP A 26 -9.02 -18.64 -1.60
CA ASP A 26 -9.54 -20.00 -1.37
C ASP A 26 -10.28 -20.08 -0.04
N GLU A 27 -9.75 -19.40 0.99
CA GLU A 27 -10.32 -19.29 2.33
C GLU A 27 -9.98 -17.93 2.96
N GLY A 28 -10.68 -17.55 4.01
CA GLY A 28 -10.37 -16.37 4.81
C GLY A 28 -11.59 -15.53 5.14
N LYS A 29 -11.41 -14.66 6.13
CA LYS A 29 -12.48 -13.75 6.59
C LYS A 29 -11.94 -12.33 6.74
N TRP A 30 -12.67 -11.38 6.22
CA TRP A 30 -12.52 -9.99 6.58
C TRP A 30 -13.39 -9.72 7.80
N ILE A 31 -12.78 -9.31 8.91
CA ILE A 31 -13.51 -9.02 10.15
C ILE A 31 -13.37 -7.53 10.46
N GLU A 32 -14.49 -6.85 10.55
CA GLU A 32 -14.57 -5.43 10.88
C GLU A 32 -15.69 -5.21 11.91
N ASN A 33 -15.36 -4.58 13.04
CA ASN A 33 -16.34 -4.32 14.12
C ASN A 33 -17.15 -5.55 14.55
N GLY A 34 -16.53 -6.71 14.55
CA GLY A 34 -17.17 -7.99 14.91
C GLY A 34 -18.03 -8.62 13.80
N ALA A 35 -18.24 -7.94 12.68
CA ALA A 35 -18.90 -8.53 11.51
C ALA A 35 -17.86 -9.14 10.57
N GLY A 36 -18.08 -10.38 10.13
CA GLY A 36 -17.20 -11.11 9.23
C GLY A 36 -17.78 -11.26 7.84
N ILE A 37 -16.98 -10.99 6.80
CA ILE A 37 -17.26 -11.33 5.41
C ILE A 37 -16.31 -12.45 5.00
N ASP A 38 -16.84 -13.55 4.52
CA ASP A 38 -16.03 -14.65 3.99
C ASP A 38 -15.48 -14.26 2.62
N LEU A 39 -14.15 -14.28 2.47
CA LEU A 39 -13.47 -13.80 1.25
C LEU A 39 -13.71 -14.73 0.04
N HIS A 40 -13.92 -16.04 0.29
CA HIS A 40 -14.15 -17.00 -0.78
C HIS A 40 -15.56 -16.89 -1.38
N SER A 41 -16.55 -16.67 -0.52
CA SER A 41 -17.97 -16.69 -0.87
C SER A 41 -18.65 -15.33 -0.89
N ALA A 42 -17.87 -14.23 -0.74
CA ALA A 42 -18.38 -12.86 -0.77
C ALA A 42 -19.18 -12.59 -2.06
N ASP A 43 -20.36 -12.05 -1.92
CA ASP A 43 -21.19 -11.62 -3.04
C ASP A 43 -20.69 -10.29 -3.68
N LYS A 44 -21.23 -9.96 -4.85
CA LYS A 44 -20.84 -8.74 -5.59
C LYS A 44 -21.04 -7.46 -4.78
N LYS A 45 -22.09 -7.41 -3.94
CA LYS A 45 -22.40 -6.23 -3.12
C LYS A 45 -21.39 -6.07 -1.98
N GLN A 46 -21.06 -7.16 -1.31
CA GLN A 46 -20.03 -7.20 -0.27
C GLN A 46 -18.65 -6.80 -0.82
N ILE A 47 -18.26 -7.39 -1.97
CA ILE A 47 -17.01 -7.03 -2.66
C ILE A 47 -16.97 -5.55 -3.00
N GLN A 48 -18.06 -4.99 -3.57
CA GLN A 48 -18.13 -3.58 -3.92
C GLN A 48 -18.04 -2.69 -2.67
N GLN A 49 -18.68 -3.08 -1.58
CA GLN A 49 -18.62 -2.36 -0.32
C GLN A 49 -17.18 -2.31 0.24
N LEU A 50 -16.49 -3.46 0.29
CA LEU A 50 -15.12 -3.52 0.78
C LEU A 50 -14.13 -2.77 -0.13
N ARG A 51 -14.30 -2.85 -1.45
CA ARG A 51 -13.49 -2.07 -2.41
C ARG A 51 -13.72 -0.56 -2.28
N ARG A 52 -14.89 -0.09 -1.86
CA ARG A 52 -15.13 1.32 -1.57
C ARG A 52 -14.40 1.79 -0.32
N LYS A 53 -14.29 0.92 0.68
CA LYS A 53 -13.59 1.18 1.94
C LYS A 53 -12.07 1.10 1.82
N SER A 54 -11.55 0.47 0.77
CA SER A 54 -10.11 0.26 0.58
C SER A 54 -9.57 1.00 -0.64
N GLY A 55 -8.38 1.58 -0.49
CA GLY A 55 -7.54 2.06 -1.57
C GLY A 55 -6.45 1.03 -1.90
N PHE A 56 -6.02 0.95 -3.15
CA PHE A 56 -4.90 0.10 -3.55
C PHE A 56 -3.86 0.89 -4.33
N VAL A 57 -2.60 0.81 -3.91
CA VAL A 57 -1.44 1.42 -4.56
C VAL A 57 -0.56 0.30 -5.10
N PHE A 58 -0.41 0.27 -6.41
CA PHE A 58 0.30 -0.77 -7.15
C PHE A 58 1.79 -0.47 -7.29
N GLN A 59 2.59 -1.51 -7.46
CA GLN A 59 4.01 -1.43 -7.78
C GLN A 59 4.30 -0.64 -9.08
N ASN A 60 3.51 -0.86 -10.14
CA ASN A 60 3.69 -0.27 -11.47
C ASN A 60 2.78 0.94 -11.72
N TYR A 61 2.46 1.73 -10.71
CA TYR A 61 1.65 2.95 -10.73
C TYR A 61 0.23 2.76 -11.30
N ASN A 62 0.05 2.01 -12.37
CA ASN A 62 -1.20 1.69 -13.07
C ASN A 62 -2.04 2.94 -13.38
N LEU A 63 -1.39 4.00 -13.87
CA LEU A 63 -2.06 5.19 -14.35
C LEU A 63 -2.60 4.97 -15.78
N PHE A 64 -3.73 5.58 -16.06
CA PHE A 64 -4.29 5.62 -17.42
C PHE A 64 -3.45 6.57 -18.27
N ALA A 65 -2.71 6.03 -19.25
CA ALA A 65 -1.77 6.78 -20.07
C ALA A 65 -2.43 7.89 -20.92
N ASN A 66 -3.71 7.71 -21.26
CA ASN A 66 -4.52 8.65 -22.05
C ASN A 66 -5.32 9.64 -21.20
N LYS A 67 -5.03 9.73 -19.90
CA LYS A 67 -5.66 10.62 -18.93
C LYS A 67 -4.61 11.52 -18.29
N THR A 68 -5.00 12.76 -18.00
CA THR A 68 -4.17 13.67 -17.21
C THR A 68 -4.05 13.19 -15.76
N VAL A 69 -3.15 13.81 -14.99
CA VAL A 69 -3.01 13.58 -13.55
C VAL A 69 -4.35 13.78 -12.83
N LEU A 70 -5.03 14.89 -13.08
CA LEU A 70 -6.34 15.19 -12.46
C LEU A 70 -7.38 14.13 -12.85
N GLU A 71 -7.47 13.76 -14.11
CA GLU A 71 -8.40 12.75 -14.59
C GLU A 71 -8.11 11.35 -14.02
N ASN A 72 -6.83 10.99 -13.83
CA ASN A 72 -6.45 9.73 -13.18
C ASN A 72 -6.98 9.63 -11.74
N VAL A 73 -6.99 10.74 -11.02
CA VAL A 73 -7.47 10.78 -9.63
C VAL A 73 -9.00 10.88 -9.58
N THR A 74 -9.62 11.68 -10.43
CA THR A 74 -11.08 11.90 -10.43
C THR A 74 -11.88 10.71 -10.96
N LEU A 75 -11.29 9.87 -11.84
CA LEU A 75 -12.00 8.77 -12.50
C LEU A 75 -12.62 7.78 -11.50
N GLY A 76 -11.88 7.43 -10.45
CA GLY A 76 -12.37 6.53 -9.40
C GLY A 76 -13.57 7.11 -8.64
N LEU A 77 -13.56 8.41 -8.42
CA LEU A 77 -14.65 9.13 -7.75
C LEU A 77 -15.89 9.25 -8.62
N THR A 78 -15.71 9.69 -9.88
CA THR A 78 -16.85 9.96 -10.79
C THR A 78 -17.48 8.68 -11.32
N VAL A 79 -16.70 7.78 -11.88
CA VAL A 79 -17.18 6.53 -12.50
C VAL A 79 -17.38 5.42 -11.47
N GLY A 80 -16.46 5.31 -10.49
CA GLY A 80 -16.50 4.25 -9.48
C GLY A 80 -17.54 4.49 -8.37
N GLU A 81 -17.73 5.75 -7.97
CA GLU A 81 -18.56 6.11 -6.82
C GLU A 81 -19.75 7.03 -7.17
N GLY A 82 -19.79 7.56 -8.40
CA GLY A 82 -20.86 8.47 -8.84
C GLY A 82 -20.78 9.86 -8.20
N VAL A 83 -19.60 10.28 -7.72
CA VAL A 83 -19.40 11.61 -7.13
C VAL A 83 -19.54 12.68 -8.22
N PRO A 84 -20.29 13.77 -7.97
CA PRO A 84 -20.37 14.89 -8.91
C PRO A 84 -19.00 15.43 -9.28
N ARG A 85 -18.86 15.89 -10.54
CA ARG A 85 -17.56 16.29 -11.11
C ARG A 85 -16.84 17.36 -10.28
N ASP A 86 -17.55 18.41 -9.88
CA ASP A 86 -16.98 19.53 -9.13
C ASP A 86 -16.43 19.07 -7.76
N GLU A 87 -17.18 18.19 -7.08
CA GLU A 87 -16.73 17.60 -5.81
C GLU A 87 -15.56 16.62 -6.01
N ALA A 88 -15.58 15.83 -7.09
CA ALA A 88 -14.48 14.94 -7.42
C ALA A 88 -13.17 15.71 -7.74
N GLU A 89 -13.28 16.81 -8.48
CA GLU A 89 -12.13 17.69 -8.77
C GLU A 89 -11.57 18.32 -7.49
N LYS A 90 -12.44 18.78 -6.58
CA LYS A 90 -12.03 19.32 -5.29
C LYS A 90 -11.26 18.29 -4.45
N ARG A 91 -11.80 17.07 -4.27
CA ARG A 91 -11.14 15.99 -3.54
C ARG A 91 -9.83 15.58 -4.19
N ALA A 92 -9.80 15.49 -5.52
CA ALA A 92 -8.60 15.17 -6.27
C ALA A 92 -7.50 16.22 -6.07
N MET A 93 -7.85 17.53 -6.10
CA MET A 93 -6.89 18.60 -5.85
C MET A 93 -6.33 18.58 -4.42
N GLU A 94 -7.16 18.27 -3.41
CA GLU A 94 -6.71 18.10 -2.03
C GLU A 94 -5.73 16.93 -1.91
N ALA A 95 -6.04 15.78 -2.53
CA ALA A 95 -5.17 14.62 -2.56
C ALA A 95 -3.84 14.91 -3.30
N LEU A 96 -3.90 15.58 -4.45
CA LEU A 96 -2.72 15.95 -5.23
C LEU A 96 -1.83 16.96 -4.49
N LYS A 97 -2.40 17.88 -3.72
CA LYS A 97 -1.63 18.77 -2.84
C LYS A 97 -0.86 17.98 -1.77
N LYS A 98 -1.53 17.02 -1.11
CA LYS A 98 -0.87 16.16 -0.09
C LYS A 98 0.35 15.42 -0.62
N VAL A 99 0.32 14.98 -1.86
CA VAL A 99 1.44 14.24 -2.48
C VAL A 99 2.40 15.14 -3.28
N GLY A 100 2.24 16.48 -3.23
CA GLY A 100 3.10 17.43 -3.92
C GLY A 100 2.99 17.41 -5.45
N MET A 101 1.78 17.14 -5.99
CA MET A 101 1.53 17.02 -7.44
C MET A 101 0.50 18.03 -7.97
N ALA A 102 0.16 19.07 -7.18
CA ALA A 102 -0.87 20.04 -7.54
C ALA A 102 -0.50 20.91 -8.75
N ASP A 103 0.79 21.13 -9.01
CA ASP A 103 1.30 21.89 -10.17
C ASP A 103 1.34 21.07 -11.47
N ARG A 104 1.05 19.76 -11.40
CA ARG A 104 1.14 18.81 -12.51
C ARG A 104 -0.21 18.26 -12.99
N VAL A 105 -1.32 18.86 -12.58
CA VAL A 105 -2.67 18.35 -12.80
C VAL A 105 -3.04 18.10 -14.27
N ASN A 106 -2.48 18.89 -15.18
CA ASN A 106 -2.71 18.80 -16.62
C ASN A 106 -1.68 17.93 -17.37
N PHE A 107 -0.69 17.38 -16.66
CA PHE A 107 0.33 16.52 -17.26
C PHE A 107 -0.24 15.12 -17.50
N TYR A 108 0.28 14.45 -18.51
CA TYR A 108 0.04 13.03 -18.77
C TYR A 108 1.13 12.18 -18.12
N PRO A 109 0.86 10.91 -17.80
CA PRO A 109 1.82 10.02 -17.13
C PRO A 109 3.19 9.93 -17.80
N ASN A 110 3.26 9.96 -19.14
CA ASN A 110 4.50 9.89 -19.89
C ASN A 110 5.41 11.14 -19.72
N ALA A 111 4.89 12.23 -19.18
CA ALA A 111 5.65 13.44 -18.88
C ALA A 111 6.10 13.51 -17.40
N LEU A 112 5.90 12.43 -16.64
CA LEU A 112 6.20 12.33 -15.22
C LEU A 112 7.31 11.32 -14.96
N SER A 113 8.16 11.58 -13.94
CA SER A 113 9.07 10.56 -13.41
C SER A 113 8.33 9.43 -12.73
N GLY A 114 8.99 8.28 -12.50
CA GLY A 114 8.41 7.14 -11.79
C GLY A 114 7.87 7.50 -10.40
N GLY A 115 8.66 8.25 -9.61
CA GLY A 115 8.23 8.73 -8.29
C GLY A 115 7.04 9.69 -8.35
N GLN A 116 6.96 10.55 -9.38
CA GLN A 116 5.80 11.41 -9.62
C GLN A 116 4.56 10.57 -9.98
N GLN A 117 4.71 9.58 -10.86
CA GLN A 117 3.61 8.67 -11.21
C GLN A 117 3.11 7.90 -9.99
N GLN A 118 4.01 7.42 -9.14
CA GLN A 118 3.65 6.72 -7.91
C GLN A 118 2.90 7.63 -6.94
N ARG A 119 3.35 8.88 -6.76
CA ARG A 119 2.64 9.85 -5.93
C ARG A 119 1.24 10.15 -6.47
N VAL A 120 1.03 10.21 -7.78
CA VAL A 120 -0.31 10.30 -8.38
C VAL A 120 -1.13 9.03 -8.09
N GLY A 121 -0.52 7.85 -8.12
CA GLY A 121 -1.14 6.59 -7.71
C GLY A 121 -1.63 6.61 -6.25
N ILE A 122 -0.81 7.18 -5.36
CA ILE A 122 -1.18 7.41 -3.94
C ILE A 122 -2.33 8.42 -3.85
N ALA A 123 -2.25 9.56 -4.56
CA ALA A 123 -3.33 10.55 -4.58
C ALA A 123 -4.66 9.96 -5.03
N ARG A 124 -4.64 9.10 -6.06
CA ARG A 124 -5.83 8.37 -6.53
C ARG A 124 -6.44 7.47 -5.45
N ALA A 125 -5.60 6.84 -4.62
CA ALA A 125 -6.07 6.01 -3.52
C ALA A 125 -6.70 6.86 -2.40
N ILE A 126 -6.00 7.93 -1.93
CA ILE A 126 -6.44 8.75 -0.79
C ILE A 126 -7.63 9.68 -1.12
N ALA A 127 -7.80 10.10 -2.38
CA ALA A 127 -8.90 10.99 -2.80
C ALA A 127 -10.30 10.42 -2.51
N ARG A 128 -10.39 9.08 -2.41
CA ARG A 128 -11.62 8.36 -2.08
C ARG A 128 -11.93 8.33 -0.58
N ASN A 129 -11.00 8.85 0.24
CA ASN A 129 -11.07 8.78 1.71
C ASN A 129 -11.32 7.35 2.23
N PRO A 130 -10.47 6.37 1.87
CA PRO A 130 -10.65 4.99 2.26
C PRO A 130 -10.36 4.78 3.75
N GLU A 131 -10.99 3.75 4.36
CA GLU A 131 -10.70 3.32 5.72
C GLU A 131 -9.37 2.55 5.82
N LEU A 132 -8.92 1.95 4.71
CA LEU A 132 -7.68 1.17 4.61
C LEU A 132 -6.99 1.43 3.27
N ILE A 133 -5.68 1.61 3.28
CA ILE A 133 -4.88 1.64 2.04
C ILE A 133 -3.92 0.45 2.02
N LEU A 134 -3.93 -0.26 0.90
CA LEU A 134 -3.06 -1.40 0.61
C LEU A 134 -1.95 -0.93 -0.34
N PHE A 135 -0.70 -1.09 0.07
CA PHE A 135 0.48 -0.75 -0.73
C PHE A 135 1.22 -2.04 -1.12
N ASP A 136 1.32 -2.31 -2.41
CA ASP A 136 2.02 -3.47 -2.96
C ASP A 136 3.36 -3.03 -3.56
N GLU A 137 4.44 -3.10 -2.77
CA GLU A 137 5.81 -2.73 -3.12
C GLU A 137 5.91 -1.36 -3.84
N PRO A 138 5.45 -0.26 -3.22
CA PRO A 138 5.24 1.02 -3.90
C PRO A 138 6.53 1.70 -4.40
N THR A 139 7.70 1.23 -3.98
CA THR A 139 9.01 1.80 -4.33
C THR A 139 9.84 0.90 -5.23
N SER A 140 9.47 -0.38 -5.43
CA SER A 140 10.33 -1.36 -6.08
C SER A 140 10.55 -1.14 -7.58
N ALA A 141 9.70 -0.35 -8.23
CA ALA A 141 9.84 0.06 -9.64
C ALA A 141 10.49 1.44 -9.82
N LEU A 142 11.05 2.01 -8.74
CA LEU A 142 11.63 3.35 -8.73
C LEU A 142 13.16 3.32 -8.74
N ASP A 143 13.75 4.34 -9.36
CA ASP A 143 15.16 4.63 -9.16
C ASP A 143 15.42 5.06 -7.70
N PRO A 144 16.56 4.69 -7.10
CA PRO A 144 16.86 4.98 -5.69
C PRO A 144 16.69 6.44 -5.28
N GLU A 145 16.97 7.37 -6.18
CA GLU A 145 16.82 8.82 -5.95
C GLU A 145 15.36 9.25 -5.73
N MET A 146 14.39 8.46 -6.25
CA MET A 146 12.96 8.77 -6.16
C MET A 146 12.25 8.08 -4.99
N VAL A 147 12.88 7.07 -4.39
CA VAL A 147 12.31 6.28 -3.29
C VAL A 147 11.96 7.17 -2.10
N GLY A 148 12.89 8.07 -1.71
CA GLY A 148 12.73 8.94 -0.54
C GLY A 148 11.49 9.84 -0.61
N GLU A 149 11.14 10.36 -1.79
CA GLU A 149 9.95 11.21 -1.96
C GLU A 149 8.64 10.44 -1.74
N VAL A 150 8.58 9.19 -2.19
CA VAL A 150 7.40 8.33 -2.02
C VAL A 150 7.29 7.88 -0.56
N LEU A 151 8.39 7.46 0.08
CA LEU A 151 8.40 7.07 1.49
C LEU A 151 8.01 8.23 2.40
N LYS A 152 8.45 9.45 2.09
CA LYS A 152 8.05 10.65 2.83
C LYS A 152 6.53 10.83 2.83
N VAL A 153 5.88 10.75 1.66
CA VAL A 153 4.43 10.83 1.54
C VAL A 153 3.74 9.73 2.36
N MET A 154 4.26 8.50 2.31
CA MET A 154 3.70 7.39 3.09
C MET A 154 3.86 7.60 4.60
N SER A 155 5.00 8.13 5.06
CA SER A 155 5.23 8.48 6.47
C SER A 155 4.31 9.60 6.94
N GLU A 156 4.06 10.61 6.11
CA GLU A 156 3.10 11.68 6.40
C GLU A 156 1.68 11.12 6.58
N LEU A 157 1.24 10.20 5.70
CA LEU A 157 -0.05 9.52 5.83
C LEU A 157 -0.12 8.65 7.10
N ALA A 158 0.97 7.96 7.46
CA ALA A 158 1.05 7.19 8.70
C ALA A 158 0.88 8.09 9.94
N ASN A 159 1.54 9.24 9.96
CA ASN A 159 1.45 10.23 11.04
C ASN A 159 0.06 10.88 11.13
N GLU A 160 -0.67 11.00 10.02
CA GLU A 160 -2.08 11.44 10.01
C GLU A 160 -3.04 10.36 10.55
N GLY A 161 -2.55 9.17 10.88
CA GLY A 161 -3.35 8.07 11.41
C GLY A 161 -4.07 7.22 10.35
N VAL A 162 -3.67 7.33 9.08
CA VAL A 162 -4.24 6.50 8.00
C VAL A 162 -3.93 5.03 8.24
N THR A 163 -4.95 4.18 8.22
CA THR A 163 -4.74 2.73 8.33
C THR A 163 -4.14 2.18 7.05
N MET A 164 -2.99 1.53 7.15
CA MET A 164 -2.26 1.00 6.00
C MET A 164 -1.78 -0.43 6.22
N ILE A 165 -1.83 -1.25 5.17
CA ILE A 165 -1.06 -2.49 5.05
C ILE A 165 -0.07 -2.31 3.91
N VAL A 166 1.22 -2.44 4.21
CA VAL A 166 2.31 -2.12 3.28
C VAL A 166 3.19 -3.34 3.08
N VAL A 167 3.25 -3.87 1.87
CA VAL A 167 4.29 -4.79 1.43
C VAL A 167 5.45 -3.97 0.92
N THR A 168 6.62 -4.12 1.51
CA THR A 168 7.81 -3.33 1.15
C THR A 168 9.10 -4.07 1.48
N HIS A 169 10.20 -3.64 0.86
CA HIS A 169 11.57 -4.00 1.20
C HIS A 169 12.32 -2.87 1.94
N GLU A 170 11.65 -1.73 2.18
CA GLU A 170 12.19 -0.56 2.86
C GLU A 170 12.14 -0.77 4.37
N LEU A 171 13.23 -1.33 4.93
CA LEU A 171 13.27 -1.71 6.35
C LEU A 171 13.27 -0.51 7.29
N ASP A 172 13.88 0.61 6.89
CA ASP A 172 13.89 1.82 7.70
C ASP A 172 12.48 2.40 7.83
N PHE A 173 11.72 2.45 6.72
CA PHE A 173 10.30 2.80 6.77
C PHE A 173 9.50 1.85 7.69
N ALA A 174 9.77 0.54 7.60
CA ALA A 174 9.09 -0.44 8.44
C ALA A 174 9.40 -0.25 9.93
N LYS A 175 10.65 0.09 10.30
CA LYS A 175 11.04 0.39 11.68
C LYS A 175 10.35 1.64 12.24
N GLU A 176 10.25 2.69 11.41
CA GLU A 176 9.76 4.01 11.84
C GLU A 176 8.23 4.11 11.85
N ALA A 177 7.56 3.56 10.83
CA ALA A 177 6.14 3.77 10.60
C ALA A 177 5.24 2.63 11.05
N ALA A 178 5.75 1.40 11.17
CA ALA A 178 4.92 0.26 11.51
C ALA A 178 4.52 0.25 12.99
N THR A 179 3.27 -0.12 13.25
CA THR A 179 2.80 -0.52 14.58
C THR A 179 2.83 -2.04 14.75
N LYS A 180 2.89 -2.76 13.63
CA LYS A 180 3.02 -4.22 13.57
C LYS A 180 3.78 -4.62 12.32
N VAL A 181 4.70 -5.57 12.47
CA VAL A 181 5.42 -6.21 11.37
C VAL A 181 5.00 -7.67 11.26
N VAL A 182 4.80 -8.13 10.04
CA VAL A 182 4.47 -9.52 9.70
C VAL A 182 5.55 -10.04 8.76
N PHE A 183 6.30 -11.06 9.16
CA PHE A 183 7.27 -11.72 8.30
C PHE A 183 6.66 -12.97 7.66
N MET A 184 6.66 -13.00 6.33
CA MET A 184 6.12 -14.12 5.52
C MET A 184 7.23 -14.82 4.76
N ASP A 185 7.19 -16.17 4.73
CA ASP A 185 8.02 -17.00 3.87
C ASP A 185 7.26 -18.27 3.45
N GLY A 186 7.44 -18.71 2.19
CA GLY A 186 6.81 -19.92 1.66
C GLY A 186 5.29 -19.96 1.80
N GLY A 187 4.61 -18.81 1.70
CA GLY A 187 3.16 -18.71 1.82
C GLY A 187 2.63 -18.66 3.27
N ASN A 188 3.51 -18.69 4.26
CA ASN A 188 3.12 -18.72 5.67
C ASN A 188 3.58 -17.47 6.42
N VAL A 189 2.83 -17.08 7.45
CA VAL A 189 3.29 -16.13 8.45
C VAL A 189 4.23 -16.86 9.40
N ILE A 190 5.51 -16.49 9.35
CA ILE A 190 6.56 -17.11 10.17
C ILE A 190 6.65 -16.44 11.54
N GLU A 191 6.58 -15.10 11.54
CA GLU A 191 6.67 -14.31 12.76
C GLU A 191 5.91 -13.01 12.60
N GLN A 192 5.35 -12.50 13.70
CA GLN A 192 4.69 -11.21 13.73
C GLN A 192 4.77 -10.58 15.11
N GLY A 193 4.94 -9.28 15.16
CA GLY A 193 5.04 -8.53 16.41
C GLY A 193 5.22 -7.03 16.16
N PRO A 194 5.43 -6.24 17.21
CA PRO A 194 5.84 -4.85 17.07
C PRO A 194 7.24 -4.76 16.45
N PRO A 195 7.60 -3.61 15.83
CA PRO A 195 8.90 -3.43 15.19
C PRO A 195 10.09 -3.77 16.08
N GLU A 196 10.04 -3.38 17.36
CA GLU A 196 11.11 -3.60 18.33
C GLU A 196 11.41 -5.10 18.53
N GLU A 197 10.38 -5.95 18.51
CA GLU A 197 10.57 -7.39 18.63
C GLU A 197 11.16 -7.99 17.36
N ILE A 198 10.58 -7.64 16.20
CA ILE A 198 10.97 -8.24 14.92
C ILE A 198 12.36 -7.76 14.48
N PHE A 199 12.69 -6.47 14.67
CA PHE A 199 13.96 -5.91 14.19
C PHE A 199 15.09 -5.95 15.21
N VAL A 200 14.85 -6.21 16.49
CA VAL A 200 15.90 -6.24 17.52
C VAL A 200 16.15 -7.65 18.04
N SER A 201 15.08 -8.40 18.29
CA SER A 201 15.18 -9.74 18.90
C SER A 201 14.23 -10.76 18.28
N PRO A 202 14.30 -10.99 16.96
CA PRO A 202 13.43 -11.96 16.30
C PRO A 202 13.64 -13.36 16.88
N THR A 203 12.54 -14.06 17.15
CA THR A 203 12.55 -15.38 17.78
C THR A 203 12.75 -16.49 16.76
N GLN A 204 12.28 -16.27 15.51
CA GLN A 204 12.36 -17.29 14.47
C GLN A 204 13.68 -17.21 13.71
N GLU A 205 14.32 -18.36 13.55
CA GLU A 205 15.59 -18.51 12.80
C GLU A 205 15.48 -17.93 11.39
N ARG A 206 14.35 -18.16 10.73
CA ARG A 206 14.13 -17.71 9.36
C ARG A 206 14.01 -16.19 9.26
N THR A 207 13.41 -15.54 10.25
CA THR A 207 13.35 -14.07 10.35
C THR A 207 14.75 -13.49 10.53
N ARG A 208 15.58 -14.07 11.43
CA ARG A 208 16.98 -13.68 11.63
C ARG A 208 17.80 -13.78 10.35
N GLN A 209 17.69 -14.91 9.63
CA GLN A 209 18.38 -15.12 8.35
C GLN A 209 17.98 -14.12 7.26
N PHE A 210 16.73 -13.70 7.25
CA PHE A 210 16.26 -12.67 6.32
C PHE A 210 16.85 -11.32 6.70
N LEU A 211 16.70 -10.90 7.95
CA LEU A 211 17.13 -9.59 8.43
C LEU A 211 18.66 -9.41 8.37
N SER A 212 19.46 -10.46 8.63
CA SER A 212 20.91 -10.40 8.56
C SER A 212 21.47 -10.04 7.18
N ARG A 213 20.70 -10.23 6.12
CA ARG A 213 21.07 -9.82 4.75
C ARG A 213 20.98 -8.32 4.51
N TYR A 214 20.18 -7.62 5.31
CA TYR A 214 19.87 -6.21 5.14
C TYR A 214 20.35 -5.34 6.30
N LEU A 215 20.53 -5.92 7.49
CA LEU A 215 20.93 -5.24 8.70
C LEU A 215 22.25 -5.85 9.22
N PRO A 216 23.39 -5.15 9.07
CA PRO A 216 24.70 -5.63 9.52
C PRO A 216 24.75 -5.98 11.03
N GLU A 217 23.93 -5.36 11.83
CA GLU A 217 23.81 -5.58 13.28
C GLU A 217 23.47 -7.03 13.64
N PHE A 218 22.82 -7.78 12.74
CA PHE A 218 22.47 -9.19 12.93
C PHE A 218 23.60 -10.16 12.54
N THR A 219 24.68 -9.68 11.92
CA THR A 219 25.77 -10.53 11.42
C THR A 219 26.68 -11.03 12.54
N TYR A 220 26.65 -10.42 13.73
CA TYR A 220 27.56 -10.70 14.85
C TYR A 220 27.03 -11.70 15.90
N ASN A 221 25.82 -12.23 15.75
CA ASN A 221 25.16 -13.11 16.73
C ASN A 221 24.78 -14.50 16.17
N ILE A 222 25.55 -15.02 15.18
CA ILE A 222 25.40 -16.38 14.64
C ILE A 222 26.62 -17.23 15.04
#